data_09122b7858667f4ab8de4fbe51a2ba30
#
_entry.id   09122b7858667f4ab8de4fbe51a2ba30
#
_cell.length_a   1.000
_cell.length_b   1.000
_cell.length_c   1.000
_cell.angle_alpha   90.00
_cell.angle_beta   90.00
_cell.angle_gamma   90.00
#
_symmetry.space_group_name_H-M   'P 1'
#
loop_
_entity.id
_entity.type
_entity.pdbx_description
1 polymer ?
#
loop_
_entity_poly.entity_id
_entity_poly.type
_entity_poly.pdbx_seq_one_letter_code
_entity_poly.pdbx_strand_id
1 'polypeptide(L)'
;MADPVANAHRRARALAQHITSNHAFGTDLVGIAPTSATYASATGRPTSYAKVHGEVSRSPADWQPAFIPQGELQDVLYHKAKGEAIAKITINRPERRNAFRPRTVQEIIWCMEDCRNDSDVGAIILTGAGDLAFCSGGDQSVRGAGGYVGKDGIARLNVLDLQVQIRRMPKPVVCMVAGYAVGGGHILHMVCDLTIAADNAVFGQTGPKVGSFDAGYGSTVMSRLVGPKRAKEMWFLSRLYDAEQAMQMGLVNKVVPLSQLEEETTVWCREMVRNSPTALRMIKAAMNAQEDGAAGIQELGGHATMLFYHSEEGSEGRQAYLEKRLPDWSKFKRLP
;
A
#
# COMPACT_ATOMS: atom_id res chain seq x y z
N MET A 1 -9.21 -57.09 -3.32
CA MET A 1 -8.40 -55.83 -3.30
C MET A 1 -9.03 -54.86 -4.28
N ALA A 2 -9.53 -53.73 -3.79
CA ALA A 2 -10.23 -52.77 -4.67
C ALA A 2 -9.18 -51.96 -5.45
N ASP A 3 -9.42 -51.84 -6.74
CA ASP A 3 -8.56 -51.14 -7.69
C ASP A 3 -8.39 -49.66 -7.30
N PRO A 4 -7.14 -49.18 -7.02
CA PRO A 4 -6.85 -47.80 -6.60
C PRO A 4 -7.27 -46.78 -7.67
N VAL A 5 -7.22 -47.11 -8.96
CA VAL A 5 -7.55 -46.20 -10.07
C VAL A 5 -9.08 -45.98 -10.15
N ALA A 6 -9.87 -47.01 -9.93
CA ALA A 6 -11.34 -46.93 -9.89
C ALA A 6 -11.83 -46.07 -8.68
N ASN A 7 -11.05 -46.07 -7.59
CA ASN A 7 -11.38 -45.26 -6.41
C ASN A 7 -11.01 -43.77 -6.59
N ALA A 8 -9.93 -43.48 -7.32
CA ALA A 8 -9.55 -42.11 -7.69
C ALA A 8 -10.58 -41.47 -8.65
N HIS A 9 -11.06 -42.21 -9.65
CA HIS A 9 -12.09 -41.73 -10.56
C HIS A 9 -13.46 -41.53 -9.88
N ARG A 10 -13.82 -42.33 -8.88
CA ARG A 10 -15.03 -42.11 -8.08
C ARG A 10 -14.93 -40.87 -7.22
N ARG A 11 -13.76 -40.60 -6.59
CA ARG A 11 -13.53 -39.38 -5.81
C ARG A 11 -13.53 -38.12 -6.68
N ALA A 12 -12.93 -38.15 -7.87
CA ALA A 12 -12.95 -37.04 -8.82
C ALA A 12 -14.38 -36.74 -9.33
N ARG A 13 -15.20 -37.76 -9.60
CA ARG A 13 -16.62 -37.56 -9.97
C ARG A 13 -17.45 -37.01 -8.82
N ALA A 14 -17.25 -37.48 -7.59
CA ALA A 14 -17.94 -36.95 -6.41
C ALA A 14 -17.56 -35.50 -6.13
N LEU A 15 -16.28 -35.11 -6.32
CA LEU A 15 -15.82 -33.74 -6.19
C LEU A 15 -16.43 -32.83 -7.28
N ALA A 16 -16.46 -33.30 -8.53
CA ALA A 16 -17.10 -32.58 -9.63
C ALA A 16 -18.61 -32.40 -9.43
N GLN A 17 -19.30 -33.40 -8.91
CA GLN A 17 -20.73 -33.29 -8.55
C GLN A 17 -20.97 -32.37 -7.36
N HIS A 18 -20.06 -32.32 -6.40
CA HIS A 18 -20.16 -31.39 -5.26
C HIS A 18 -19.94 -29.94 -5.67
N ILE A 19 -19.05 -29.70 -6.65
CA ILE A 19 -18.81 -28.37 -7.22
C ILE A 19 -20.01 -27.91 -8.07
N THR A 20 -20.67 -28.84 -8.79
CA THR A 20 -21.84 -28.50 -9.60
C THR A 20 -23.15 -28.42 -8.80
N SER A 21 -23.28 -29.10 -7.66
CA SER A 21 -24.47 -29.01 -6.79
C SER A 21 -24.49 -27.80 -5.87
N ASN A 22 -23.38 -27.11 -5.64
CA ASN A 22 -23.34 -25.83 -4.90
C ASN A 22 -23.74 -24.61 -5.75
N HIS A 23 -24.20 -24.80 -7.00
CA HIS A 23 -24.77 -23.73 -7.84
C HIS A 23 -26.27 -23.48 -7.62
N ALA A 24 -26.89 -24.06 -6.58
CA ALA A 24 -28.32 -23.87 -6.29
C ALA A 24 -28.58 -22.83 -5.19
N PHE A 25 -27.71 -21.82 -5.00
CA PHE A 25 -28.03 -20.63 -4.24
C PHE A 25 -28.09 -19.41 -5.18
N GLY A 26 -29.32 -18.99 -5.46
CA GLY A 26 -29.68 -17.66 -5.95
C GLY A 26 -29.13 -17.28 -7.31
N THR A 27 -29.93 -17.43 -8.34
CA THR A 27 -29.69 -17.01 -9.74
C THR A 27 -29.56 -15.48 -9.92
N ASP A 28 -29.42 -14.68 -8.86
CA ASP A 28 -29.35 -13.22 -8.95
C ASP A 28 -27.92 -12.64 -8.84
N LEU A 29 -26.88 -13.50 -8.76
CA LEU A 29 -25.48 -13.07 -8.79
C LEU A 29 -24.70 -13.52 -10.04
N VAL A 30 -25.40 -13.98 -11.06
CA VAL A 30 -24.79 -14.35 -12.34
C VAL A 30 -24.75 -13.12 -13.24
N GLY A 31 -23.62 -12.43 -13.22
CA GLY A 31 -23.40 -11.30 -14.13
C GLY A 31 -22.14 -10.48 -13.91
N ILE A 32 -21.25 -10.87 -13.01
CA ILE A 32 -19.99 -10.13 -12.82
C ILE A 32 -18.81 -11.09 -12.88
N ALA A 33 -18.53 -11.59 -14.08
CA ALA A 33 -17.15 -11.87 -14.43
C ALA A 33 -16.58 -10.56 -15.00
N PRO A 34 -15.60 -9.91 -14.39
CA PRO A 34 -14.96 -8.75 -14.99
C PRO A 34 -14.14 -9.23 -16.19
N THR A 35 -14.71 -9.15 -17.40
CA THR A 35 -13.87 -9.11 -18.58
C THR A 35 -13.16 -7.75 -18.56
N SER A 36 -11.86 -7.73 -18.82
CA SER A 36 -11.00 -6.53 -18.87
C SER A 36 -11.54 -5.39 -19.75
N ALA A 37 -12.53 -5.66 -20.58
CA ALA A 37 -13.22 -4.70 -21.45
C ALA A 37 -14.25 -3.80 -20.74
N THR A 38 -14.73 -4.16 -19.53
CA THR A 38 -15.76 -3.38 -18.82
C THR A 38 -15.21 -2.22 -17.98
N TYR A 39 -13.90 -2.15 -17.79
CA TYR A 39 -13.28 -1.03 -17.09
C TYR A 39 -12.81 0.12 -18.00
N ALA A 40 -13.02 0.00 -19.30
CA ALA A 40 -12.47 0.93 -20.30
C ALA A 40 -13.38 2.10 -20.69
N SER A 41 -14.58 2.26 -20.12
CA SER A 41 -15.38 3.46 -20.39
C SER A 41 -15.12 4.53 -19.33
N ALA A 42 -15.00 5.78 -19.73
CA ALA A 42 -14.79 6.94 -18.87
C ALA A 42 -15.88 7.11 -17.77
N THR A 43 -16.95 6.31 -17.85
CA THR A 43 -18.08 6.29 -16.90
C THR A 43 -18.38 4.89 -16.37
N GLY A 44 -17.49 3.91 -16.57
CA GLY A 44 -17.69 2.45 -16.48
C GLY A 44 -18.07 1.86 -15.12
N ARG A 45 -18.63 2.63 -14.21
CA ARG A 45 -19.24 2.11 -13.00
C ARG A 45 -20.69 1.71 -13.28
N PRO A 46 -21.15 0.55 -12.72
CA PRO A 46 -22.56 0.22 -12.78
C PRO A 46 -23.40 1.40 -12.29
N THR A 47 -24.46 1.75 -13.01
CA THR A 47 -25.36 2.85 -12.63
C THR A 47 -25.96 2.66 -11.22
N SER A 48 -26.09 1.41 -10.76
CA SER A 48 -26.47 1.05 -9.38
C SER A 48 -25.44 1.51 -8.33
N TYR A 49 -24.13 1.40 -8.63
CA TYR A 49 -23.07 1.86 -7.73
C TYR A 49 -23.08 3.38 -7.58
N ALA A 50 -23.19 4.12 -8.69
CA ALA A 50 -23.27 5.58 -8.66
C ALA A 50 -24.50 6.09 -7.88
N LYS A 51 -25.63 5.39 -7.96
CA LYS A 51 -26.84 5.74 -7.18
C LYS A 51 -26.67 5.61 -5.68
N VAL A 52 -25.90 4.60 -5.22
CA VAL A 52 -25.73 4.31 -3.79
C VAL A 52 -24.58 5.13 -3.20
N HIS A 53 -23.46 5.22 -3.91
CA HIS A 53 -22.22 5.79 -3.39
C HIS A 53 -21.93 7.20 -3.91
N GLY A 54 -22.63 7.65 -4.95
CA GLY A 54 -22.36 8.88 -5.67
C GLY A 54 -21.02 8.84 -6.42
N GLU A 55 -20.81 9.81 -7.31
CA GLU A 55 -19.54 9.96 -8.01
C GLU A 55 -18.56 10.80 -7.17
N VAL A 56 -17.27 10.51 -7.31
CA VAL A 56 -16.22 11.38 -6.80
C VAL A 56 -15.80 12.36 -7.90
N SER A 57 -15.40 13.56 -7.50
CA SER A 57 -14.91 14.57 -8.46
C SER A 57 -13.69 14.04 -9.22
N ARG A 58 -13.65 14.32 -10.51
CA ARG A 58 -12.46 14.11 -11.37
C ARG A 58 -11.70 15.42 -11.62
N SER A 59 -12.16 16.53 -11.04
CA SER A 59 -11.45 17.81 -11.15
C SER A 59 -10.05 17.72 -10.56
N PRO A 60 -9.07 18.44 -11.11
CA PRO A 60 -7.74 18.54 -10.50
C PRO A 60 -7.82 18.96 -9.03
N ALA A 61 -7.00 18.37 -8.16
CA ALA A 61 -6.89 18.81 -6.78
C ALA A 61 -6.09 20.12 -6.70
N ASP A 62 -6.49 21.00 -5.79
CA ASP A 62 -5.77 22.25 -5.49
C ASP A 62 -4.67 21.96 -4.48
N TRP A 63 -3.45 21.66 -4.97
CA TRP A 63 -2.31 21.29 -4.15
C TRP A 63 -1.66 22.50 -3.51
N GLN A 64 -1.70 22.60 -2.21
CA GLN A 64 -1.06 23.65 -1.42
C GLN A 64 0.22 23.09 -0.77
N PRO A 65 1.35 23.86 -0.80
CA PRO A 65 2.55 23.48 -0.05
C PRO A 65 2.23 23.27 1.43
N ALA A 66 2.74 22.18 1.99
CA ALA A 66 2.64 21.89 3.42
C ALA A 66 4.02 21.96 4.06
N PHE A 67 4.05 22.39 5.30
CA PHE A 67 5.28 22.59 6.07
C PHE A 67 5.35 21.56 7.20
N ILE A 68 6.56 21.19 7.56
CA ILE A 68 6.83 20.27 8.67
C ILE A 68 7.67 20.99 9.75
N PRO A 69 7.50 20.61 11.02
CA PRO A 69 8.25 21.25 12.12
C PRO A 69 9.77 21.05 12.03
N GLN A 70 10.23 20.02 11.34
CA GLN A 70 11.65 19.64 11.23
C GLN A 70 12.47 20.58 10.33
N GLY A 71 11.83 21.49 9.60
CA GLY A 71 12.46 22.50 8.77
C GLY A 71 12.21 22.33 7.26
N GLU A 72 13.07 23.00 6.48
CA GLU A 72 12.92 23.05 5.02
C GLU A 72 13.33 21.72 4.36
N LEU A 73 12.48 21.25 3.46
CA LEU A 73 12.71 20.08 2.62
C LEU A 73 13.56 20.48 1.40
N GLN A 74 14.54 19.66 1.04
CA GLN A 74 15.42 19.89 -0.11
C GLN A 74 15.20 18.88 -1.24
N ASP A 75 14.97 17.62 -0.89
CA ASP A 75 14.85 16.51 -1.81
C ASP A 75 13.39 16.07 -2.02
N VAL A 76 12.45 16.65 -1.26
CA VAL A 76 11.05 16.26 -1.25
C VAL A 76 10.15 17.49 -1.35
N LEU A 77 9.08 17.39 -2.14
CA LEU A 77 7.98 18.34 -2.10
C LEU A 77 6.83 17.71 -1.31
N TYR A 78 6.23 18.49 -0.43
CA TYR A 78 5.10 18.06 0.39
C TYR A 78 3.92 18.99 0.19
N HIS A 79 2.79 18.42 -0.20
CA HIS A 79 1.56 19.16 -0.47
C HIS A 79 0.36 18.50 0.22
N LYS A 80 -0.64 19.31 0.54
CA LYS A 80 -1.98 18.86 0.95
C LYS A 80 -3.01 19.43 0.00
N ALA A 81 -4.01 18.65 -0.38
CA ALA A 81 -5.09 19.11 -1.24
C ALA A 81 -6.05 20.00 -0.44
N LYS A 82 -6.29 21.23 -0.89
CA LYS A 82 -7.14 22.18 -0.20
C LYS A 82 -8.59 21.67 -0.13
N GLY A 83 -9.10 21.55 1.09
CA GLY A 83 -10.47 21.08 1.33
C GLY A 83 -10.68 19.59 1.08
N GLU A 84 -9.62 18.81 0.90
CA GLU A 84 -9.66 17.35 0.72
C GLU A 84 -8.70 16.66 1.70
N ALA A 85 -9.06 15.48 2.19
CA ALA A 85 -8.24 14.74 3.15
C ALA A 85 -7.12 13.94 2.45
N ILE A 86 -6.35 14.57 1.57
CA ILE A 86 -5.32 13.93 0.74
C ILE A 86 -4.01 14.70 0.85
N ALA A 87 -2.92 13.98 1.13
CA ALA A 87 -1.55 14.50 1.10
C ALA A 87 -0.76 13.89 -0.06
N LYS A 88 0.22 14.65 -0.60
CA LYS A 88 1.11 14.21 -1.67
C LYS A 88 2.56 14.48 -1.29
N ILE A 89 3.36 13.41 -1.27
CA ILE A 89 4.79 13.42 -1.00
C ILE A 89 5.49 13.10 -2.31
N THR A 90 6.31 14.02 -2.82
CA THR A 90 6.98 13.89 -4.12
C THR A 90 8.49 13.87 -3.93
N ILE A 91 9.17 12.79 -4.33
CA ILE A 91 10.62 12.76 -4.42
C ILE A 91 11.03 13.74 -5.52
N ASN A 92 11.81 14.78 -5.18
CA ASN A 92 12.13 15.88 -6.09
C ASN A 92 13.64 15.96 -6.38
N ARG A 93 14.14 14.94 -7.08
CA ARG A 93 15.51 14.85 -7.58
C ARG A 93 15.51 14.36 -9.04
N PRO A 94 14.75 15.02 -9.94
CA PRO A 94 14.54 14.52 -11.32
C PRO A 94 15.86 14.40 -12.11
N GLU A 95 16.85 15.25 -11.84
CA GLU A 95 18.20 15.20 -12.44
C GLU A 95 18.96 13.92 -12.07
N ARG A 96 18.55 13.24 -11.00
CA ARG A 96 19.06 11.94 -10.56
C ARG A 96 18.02 10.82 -10.73
N ARG A 97 17.02 11.02 -11.58
CA ARG A 97 15.88 10.09 -11.74
C ARG A 97 15.26 9.72 -10.39
N ASN A 98 15.13 10.69 -9.50
CA ASN A 98 14.57 10.55 -8.16
C ASN A 98 15.25 9.46 -7.32
N ALA A 99 16.55 9.18 -7.57
CA ALA A 99 17.34 8.32 -6.69
C ALA A 99 17.40 8.91 -5.28
N PHE A 100 17.13 8.10 -4.27
CA PHE A 100 17.16 8.57 -2.88
C PHE A 100 18.56 8.49 -2.27
N ARG A 101 18.87 9.47 -1.44
CA ARG A 101 20.03 9.50 -0.53
C ARG A 101 19.51 9.55 0.93
N PRO A 102 20.38 9.41 1.95
CA PRO A 102 19.93 9.42 3.35
C PRO A 102 19.03 10.60 3.70
N ARG A 103 19.30 11.79 3.16
CA ARG A 103 18.47 12.97 3.35
C ARG A 103 17.08 12.82 2.75
N THR A 104 16.98 12.35 1.50
CA THR A 104 15.71 12.11 0.82
C THR A 104 14.80 11.20 1.65
N VAL A 105 15.37 10.09 2.13
CA VAL A 105 14.64 9.12 2.97
C VAL A 105 14.18 9.77 4.26
N GLN A 106 15.04 10.55 4.93
CA GLN A 106 14.71 11.25 6.16
C GLN A 106 13.57 12.26 5.96
N GLU A 107 13.59 13.00 4.86
CA GLU A 107 12.54 13.97 4.54
C GLU A 107 11.19 13.28 4.26
N ILE A 108 11.19 12.14 3.57
CA ILE A 108 9.97 11.35 3.38
C ILE A 108 9.45 10.84 4.74
N ILE A 109 10.33 10.35 5.62
CA ILE A 109 9.96 9.89 6.98
C ILE A 109 9.27 11.02 7.75
N TRP A 110 9.78 12.23 7.69
CA TRP A 110 9.18 13.39 8.36
C TRP A 110 7.79 13.73 7.79
N CYS A 111 7.65 13.74 6.46
CA CYS A 111 6.35 13.97 5.83
C CYS A 111 5.33 12.87 6.17
N MET A 112 5.77 11.61 6.20
CA MET A 112 4.92 10.49 6.62
C MET A 112 4.48 10.62 8.08
N GLU A 113 5.38 11.08 8.97
CA GLU A 113 5.04 11.31 10.38
C GLU A 113 4.02 12.46 10.53
N ASP A 114 4.18 13.55 9.79
CA ASP A 114 3.18 14.61 9.74
C ASP A 114 1.82 14.07 9.26
N CYS A 115 1.80 13.33 8.14
CA CYS A 115 0.59 12.70 7.65
C CYS A 115 -0.04 11.74 8.67
N ARG A 116 0.76 11.02 9.45
CA ARG A 116 0.29 10.10 10.49
C ARG A 116 -0.49 10.85 11.57
N ASN A 117 0.03 11.98 12.00
CA ASN A 117 -0.46 12.73 13.14
C ASN A 117 -1.53 13.78 12.78
N ASP A 118 -1.62 14.16 11.51
CA ASP A 118 -2.64 15.12 11.03
C ASP A 118 -3.99 14.42 10.85
N SER A 119 -4.99 14.79 11.67
CA SER A 119 -6.35 14.24 11.60
C SER A 119 -7.08 14.57 10.30
N ASP A 120 -6.66 15.60 9.59
CA ASP A 120 -7.30 16.03 8.33
C ASP A 120 -6.77 15.29 7.10
N VAL A 121 -5.72 14.47 7.25
CA VAL A 121 -5.22 13.59 6.20
C VAL A 121 -5.85 12.21 6.33
N GLY A 122 -6.50 11.73 5.27
CA GLY A 122 -7.13 10.41 5.20
C GLY A 122 -6.48 9.45 4.21
N ALA A 123 -5.78 9.97 3.18
CA ALA A 123 -5.02 9.19 2.20
C ALA A 123 -3.73 9.92 1.80
N ILE A 124 -2.70 9.15 1.42
CA ILE A 124 -1.38 9.68 1.10
C ILE A 124 -0.96 9.19 -0.28
N ILE A 125 -0.48 10.10 -1.13
CA ILE A 125 0.14 9.79 -2.42
C ILE A 125 1.65 9.89 -2.25
N LEU A 126 2.38 8.85 -2.65
CA LEU A 126 3.84 8.88 -2.80
C LEU A 126 4.20 8.83 -4.28
N THR A 127 4.99 9.78 -4.77
CA THR A 127 5.35 9.89 -6.19
C THR A 127 6.76 10.44 -6.40
N GLY A 128 7.21 10.50 -7.65
CA GLY A 128 8.43 11.16 -8.08
C GLY A 128 8.15 12.36 -8.98
N ALA A 129 8.99 13.37 -8.94
CA ALA A 129 8.88 14.54 -9.81
C ALA A 129 9.20 14.20 -11.27
N GLY A 130 8.38 14.71 -12.19
CA GLY A 130 8.52 14.47 -13.62
C GLY A 130 8.02 13.11 -14.08
N ASP A 131 8.28 12.77 -15.32
CA ASP A 131 7.75 11.61 -16.03
C ASP A 131 8.77 10.51 -16.31
N LEU A 132 10.07 10.78 -16.05
CA LEU A 132 11.16 9.86 -16.38
C LEU A 132 11.38 8.76 -15.33
N ALA A 133 11.09 9.06 -14.06
CA ALA A 133 11.23 8.08 -13.00
C ALA A 133 10.40 8.45 -11.78
N PHE A 134 9.69 7.47 -11.24
CA PHE A 134 9.20 7.52 -9.87
C PHE A 134 10.38 7.54 -8.90
N CYS A 135 11.22 6.52 -8.97
CA CYS A 135 12.45 6.41 -8.18
C CYS A 135 13.36 5.32 -8.73
N SER A 136 14.61 5.65 -9.00
CA SER A 136 15.62 4.72 -9.50
C SER A 136 16.42 3.98 -8.41
N GLY A 137 15.91 4.01 -7.15
CA GLY A 137 16.55 3.36 -6.02
C GLY A 137 17.56 4.24 -5.29
N GLY A 138 18.51 3.62 -4.60
CA GLY A 138 19.55 4.36 -3.87
C GLY A 138 20.55 5.04 -4.80
N ASP A 139 20.89 6.29 -4.51
CA ASP A 139 21.83 7.09 -5.29
C ASP A 139 23.25 6.50 -5.20
N GLN A 140 23.69 5.86 -6.29
CA GLN A 140 24.98 5.18 -6.34
C GLN A 140 26.17 6.17 -6.26
N SER A 141 25.97 7.46 -6.60
CA SER A 141 27.01 8.47 -6.51
C SER A 141 27.43 8.84 -5.08
N VAL A 142 26.53 8.57 -4.11
CA VAL A 142 26.81 8.81 -2.68
C VAL A 142 27.01 7.52 -1.88
N ARG A 143 26.98 6.37 -2.55
CA ARG A 143 27.24 5.07 -1.94
C ARG A 143 28.75 4.84 -1.86
N GLY A 144 29.30 4.91 -0.63
CA GLY A 144 30.69 4.57 -0.35
C GLY A 144 30.94 3.07 -0.18
N ALA A 145 32.18 2.69 0.12
CA ALA A 145 32.58 1.30 0.39
C ALA A 145 31.80 0.67 1.56
N GLY A 146 31.39 1.48 2.56
CA GLY A 146 30.56 1.07 3.72
C GLY A 146 29.06 1.28 3.52
N GLY A 147 28.58 1.60 2.30
CA GLY A 147 27.18 1.89 2.03
C GLY A 147 26.85 3.39 2.09
N TYR A 148 25.65 3.74 2.56
CA TYR A 148 25.19 5.13 2.65
C TYR A 148 25.52 5.70 4.03
N VAL A 149 26.28 6.79 4.04
CA VAL A 149 26.74 7.45 5.28
C VAL A 149 25.98 8.76 5.49
N GLY A 150 25.42 8.94 6.68
CA GLY A 150 24.76 10.17 7.08
C GLY A 150 25.76 11.32 7.34
N LYS A 151 25.26 12.52 7.62
CA LYS A 151 26.11 13.69 7.94
C LYS A 151 26.96 13.49 9.19
N ASP A 152 26.57 12.59 10.07
CA ASP A 152 27.26 12.19 11.29
C ASP A 152 28.35 11.14 11.09
N GLY A 153 28.64 10.76 9.84
CA GLY A 153 29.64 9.76 9.51
C GLY A 153 29.23 8.30 9.76
N ILE A 154 27.99 8.05 10.18
CA ILE A 154 27.50 6.71 10.50
C ILE A 154 26.77 6.11 9.28
N ALA A 155 27.18 4.90 8.90
CA ALA A 155 26.50 4.17 7.84
C ALA A 155 25.12 3.67 8.31
N ARG A 156 24.08 3.96 7.52
CA ARG A 156 22.69 3.54 7.82
C ARG A 156 21.98 3.12 6.55
N LEU A 157 20.99 2.24 6.72
CA LEU A 157 20.07 1.86 5.66
C LEU A 157 18.65 2.28 6.07
N ASN A 158 18.46 3.56 6.38
CA ASN A 158 17.21 4.12 6.90
C ASN A 158 16.02 4.00 5.93
N VAL A 159 16.24 3.62 4.68
CA VAL A 159 15.14 3.25 3.76
C VAL A 159 14.32 2.06 4.27
N LEU A 160 14.90 1.17 5.08
CA LEU A 160 14.17 0.07 5.71
C LEU A 160 13.17 0.60 6.76
N ASP A 161 13.55 1.64 7.52
CA ASP A 161 12.66 2.28 8.48
C ASP A 161 11.47 2.94 7.76
N LEU A 162 11.73 3.59 6.62
CA LEU A 162 10.68 4.15 5.77
C LEU A 162 9.72 3.06 5.26
N GLN A 163 10.24 1.92 4.80
CA GLN A 163 9.40 0.80 4.35
C GLN A 163 8.48 0.30 5.46
N VAL A 164 9.01 0.15 6.69
CA VAL A 164 8.22 -0.21 7.88
C VAL A 164 7.17 0.85 8.19
N GLN A 165 7.56 2.14 8.13
CA GLN A 165 6.64 3.25 8.39
C GLN A 165 5.48 3.29 7.41
N ILE A 166 5.71 3.06 6.10
CA ILE A 166 4.66 2.99 5.07
C ILE A 166 3.69 1.85 5.38
N ARG A 167 4.20 0.65 5.67
CA ARG A 167 3.36 -0.52 5.99
C ARG A 167 2.51 -0.31 7.25
N ARG A 168 3.06 0.35 8.26
CA ARG A 168 2.39 0.64 9.55
C ARG A 168 1.67 1.98 9.57
N MET A 169 1.61 2.70 8.46
CA MET A 169 0.84 3.92 8.35
C MET A 169 -0.65 3.62 8.58
N PRO A 170 -1.32 4.26 9.56
CA PRO A 170 -2.75 3.98 9.85
C PRO A 170 -3.71 4.53 8.79
N LYS A 171 -3.19 4.99 7.68
CA LYS A 171 -3.90 5.58 6.54
C LYS A 171 -3.43 4.92 5.26
N PRO A 172 -4.28 4.78 4.23
CA PRO A 172 -3.86 4.27 2.92
C PRO A 172 -2.75 5.11 2.30
N VAL A 173 -1.75 4.42 1.74
CA VAL A 173 -0.66 5.02 0.96
C VAL A 173 -0.74 4.50 -0.47
N VAL A 174 -0.95 5.39 -1.43
CA VAL A 174 -1.01 5.08 -2.86
C VAL A 174 0.28 5.51 -3.52
N CYS A 175 0.93 4.59 -4.21
CA CYS A 175 2.07 4.92 -5.05
C CYS A 175 1.60 5.33 -6.44
N MET A 176 1.99 6.52 -6.88
CA MET A 176 1.73 7.05 -8.21
C MET A 176 3.02 7.01 -9.03
N VAL A 177 3.08 6.12 -10.04
CA VAL A 177 4.31 5.76 -10.72
C VAL A 177 4.31 6.22 -12.16
N ALA A 178 5.24 7.13 -12.51
CA ALA A 178 5.61 7.44 -13.89
C ALA A 178 7.08 7.07 -14.14
N GLY A 179 7.41 6.52 -15.31
CA GLY A 179 8.76 6.13 -15.67
C GLY A 179 9.35 5.03 -14.77
N TYR A 180 10.64 5.09 -14.48
CA TYR A 180 11.35 4.02 -13.78
C TYR A 180 10.99 3.92 -12.29
N ALA A 181 10.56 2.74 -11.86
CA ALA A 181 10.45 2.30 -10.47
C ALA A 181 11.36 1.07 -10.30
N VAL A 182 12.64 1.25 -9.98
CA VAL A 182 13.64 0.18 -10.01
C VAL A 182 14.47 0.10 -8.73
N GLY A 183 14.97 -1.08 -8.40
CA GLY A 183 15.76 -1.31 -7.19
C GLY A 183 14.98 -0.92 -5.92
N GLY A 184 15.55 -0.05 -5.08
CA GLY A 184 14.87 0.47 -3.89
C GLY A 184 13.58 1.23 -4.21
N GLY A 185 13.47 1.88 -5.38
CA GLY A 185 12.24 2.51 -5.85
C GLY A 185 11.14 1.50 -6.16
N HIS A 186 11.50 0.33 -6.72
CA HIS A 186 10.56 -0.77 -6.89
C HIS A 186 10.04 -1.30 -5.55
N ILE A 187 10.89 -1.34 -4.53
CA ILE A 187 10.46 -1.76 -3.20
C ILE A 187 9.52 -0.73 -2.56
N LEU A 188 9.80 0.57 -2.72
CA LEU A 188 8.94 1.63 -2.18
C LEU A 188 7.50 1.53 -2.70
N HIS A 189 7.31 1.29 -4.03
CA HIS A 189 5.95 1.12 -4.53
C HIS A 189 5.28 -0.16 -4.03
N MET A 190 6.03 -1.26 -3.89
CA MET A 190 5.48 -2.53 -3.40
C MET A 190 5.02 -2.50 -1.94
N VAL A 191 5.66 -1.69 -1.09
CA VAL A 191 5.27 -1.55 0.33
C VAL A 191 4.15 -0.55 0.54
N CYS A 192 3.79 0.25 -0.46
CA CYS A 192 2.56 1.03 -0.48
C CYS A 192 1.34 0.08 -0.59
N ASP A 193 0.18 0.56 -0.20
CA ASP A 193 -1.05 -0.26 -0.21
C ASP A 193 -1.58 -0.49 -1.61
N LEU A 194 -1.45 0.50 -2.49
CA LEU A 194 -1.89 0.47 -3.88
C LEU A 194 -0.86 1.14 -4.79
N THR A 195 -0.81 0.70 -6.05
CA THR A 195 0.02 1.31 -7.09
C THR A 195 -0.81 1.63 -8.32
N ILE A 196 -0.81 2.89 -8.73
CA ILE A 196 -1.33 3.34 -10.02
C ILE A 196 -0.15 3.76 -10.88
N ALA A 197 -0.06 3.21 -12.07
CA ALA A 197 1.07 3.43 -12.97
C ALA A 197 0.63 4.16 -14.25
N ALA A 198 1.50 5.01 -14.75
CA ALA A 198 1.40 5.49 -16.12
C ALA A 198 1.81 4.38 -17.10
N ASP A 199 1.35 4.48 -18.33
CA ASP A 199 1.67 3.58 -19.44
C ASP A 199 3.19 3.56 -19.80
N ASN A 200 3.93 4.61 -19.41
CA ASN A 200 5.39 4.69 -19.56
C ASN A 200 6.17 4.10 -18.38
N ALA A 201 5.50 3.53 -17.37
CA ALA A 201 6.17 3.03 -16.17
C ALA A 201 6.95 1.73 -16.45
N VAL A 202 8.11 1.62 -15.79
CA VAL A 202 9.02 0.47 -15.93
C VAL A 202 9.46 -0.01 -14.55
N PHE A 203 9.28 -1.29 -14.30
CA PHE A 203 9.49 -1.91 -13.00
C PHE A 203 10.59 -2.96 -13.04
N GLY A 204 11.32 -3.12 -11.93
CA GLY A 204 12.26 -4.24 -11.80
C GLY A 204 13.29 -4.08 -10.69
N GLN A 205 14.00 -5.19 -10.45
CA GLN A 205 15.07 -5.26 -9.46
C GLN A 205 16.43 -5.24 -10.14
N THR A 206 17.19 -4.18 -9.90
CA THR A 206 18.52 -3.98 -10.47
C THR A 206 19.65 -4.24 -9.48
N GLY A 207 19.32 -4.54 -8.23
CA GLY A 207 20.28 -4.74 -7.15
C GLY A 207 21.45 -5.67 -7.49
N PRO A 208 21.22 -6.91 -7.99
CA PRO A 208 22.32 -7.82 -8.31
C PRO A 208 23.31 -7.28 -9.35
N LYS A 209 22.87 -6.42 -10.28
CA LYS A 209 23.74 -5.78 -11.27
C LYS A 209 24.65 -4.70 -10.66
N VAL A 210 24.23 -4.08 -9.56
CA VAL A 210 24.96 -2.98 -8.91
C VAL A 210 25.55 -3.37 -7.55
N GLY A 211 25.64 -4.67 -7.27
CA GLY A 211 26.22 -5.20 -6.04
C GLY A 211 25.37 -4.88 -4.81
N SER A 212 24.04 -5.03 -4.93
CA SER A 212 23.08 -4.84 -3.84
C SER A 212 21.99 -5.92 -3.89
N PHE A 213 21.31 -6.13 -2.77
CA PHE A 213 20.12 -6.98 -2.68
C PHE A 213 19.26 -6.51 -1.51
N ASP A 214 17.99 -6.88 -1.53
CA ASP A 214 17.07 -6.69 -0.41
C ASP A 214 16.39 -8.02 -0.05
N ALA A 215 16.84 -8.61 1.05
CA ALA A 215 16.30 -9.85 1.61
C ALA A 215 15.12 -9.60 2.59
N GLY A 216 14.77 -8.34 2.82
CA GLY A 216 13.62 -7.93 3.62
C GLY A 216 12.33 -7.90 2.79
N TYR A 217 11.59 -6.80 2.86
CA TYR A 217 10.34 -6.62 2.12
C TYR A 217 10.50 -6.72 0.59
N GLY A 218 11.67 -6.33 0.04
CA GLY A 218 11.94 -6.44 -1.38
C GLY A 218 11.86 -7.87 -1.93
N SER A 219 12.19 -8.87 -1.14
CA SER A 219 12.08 -10.28 -1.54
C SER A 219 10.79 -10.93 -1.06
N THR A 220 10.38 -10.69 0.20
CA THR A 220 9.24 -11.37 0.80
C THR A 220 7.90 -10.87 0.27
N VAL A 221 7.68 -9.55 0.22
CA VAL A 221 6.44 -8.96 -0.32
C VAL A 221 6.32 -9.25 -1.81
N MET A 222 7.40 -9.06 -2.60
CA MET A 222 7.38 -9.36 -4.03
C MET A 222 6.99 -10.81 -4.30
N SER A 223 7.56 -11.76 -3.56
CA SER A 223 7.27 -13.19 -3.75
C SER A 223 5.79 -13.52 -3.54
N ARG A 224 5.09 -12.77 -2.69
CA ARG A 224 3.65 -12.92 -2.46
C ARG A 224 2.81 -12.26 -3.54
N LEU A 225 3.22 -11.09 -4.01
CA LEU A 225 2.49 -10.36 -5.06
C LEU A 225 2.53 -11.10 -6.39
N VAL A 226 3.72 -11.52 -6.85
CA VAL A 226 3.92 -12.09 -8.21
C VAL A 226 4.14 -13.60 -8.21
N GLY A 227 4.20 -14.22 -7.05
CA GLY A 227 4.59 -15.61 -6.88
C GLY A 227 6.11 -15.83 -6.95
N PRO A 228 6.62 -16.93 -6.33
CA PRO A 228 8.05 -17.11 -6.11
C PRO A 228 8.87 -17.29 -7.39
N LYS A 229 8.28 -17.81 -8.46
CA LYS A 229 8.98 -18.00 -9.75
C LYS A 229 9.28 -16.67 -10.42
N ARG A 230 8.26 -15.80 -10.55
CA ARG A 230 8.44 -14.46 -11.16
C ARG A 230 9.32 -13.55 -10.29
N ALA A 231 9.17 -13.60 -8.97
CA ALA A 231 10.05 -12.87 -8.06
C ALA A 231 11.52 -13.26 -8.27
N LYS A 232 11.82 -14.56 -8.35
CA LYS A 232 13.19 -15.05 -8.62
C LYS A 232 13.66 -14.66 -10.01
N GLU A 233 12.81 -14.72 -11.03
CA GLU A 233 13.15 -14.26 -12.39
C GLU A 233 13.54 -12.80 -12.39
N MET A 234 12.75 -11.92 -11.78
CA MET A 234 13.03 -10.50 -11.68
C MET A 234 14.34 -10.22 -10.93
N TRP A 235 14.54 -10.87 -9.78
CA TRP A 235 15.74 -10.70 -8.97
C TRP A 235 17.01 -11.30 -9.62
N PHE A 236 16.94 -12.55 -10.12
CA PHE A 236 18.13 -13.25 -10.60
C PHE A 236 18.59 -12.75 -11.96
N LEU A 237 17.67 -12.38 -12.83
CA LEU A 237 17.97 -11.91 -14.17
C LEU A 237 18.07 -10.39 -14.25
N SER A 238 17.59 -9.67 -13.23
CA SER A 238 17.48 -8.20 -13.21
C SER A 238 16.84 -7.65 -14.49
N ARG A 239 15.76 -8.31 -14.94
CA ARG A 239 14.94 -7.87 -16.06
C ARG A 239 14.03 -6.73 -15.64
N LEU A 240 13.68 -5.90 -16.62
CA LEU A 240 12.69 -4.84 -16.47
C LEU A 240 11.40 -5.25 -17.16
N TYR A 241 10.30 -4.77 -16.61
CA TYR A 241 8.95 -5.07 -17.06
C TYR A 241 8.20 -3.76 -17.26
N ASP A 242 7.42 -3.66 -18.32
CA ASP A 242 6.55 -2.52 -18.58
C ASP A 242 5.34 -2.49 -17.63
N ALA A 243 4.55 -1.43 -17.70
CA ALA A 243 3.41 -1.21 -16.83
C ALA A 243 2.33 -2.30 -16.98
N GLU A 244 2.06 -2.73 -18.20
CA GLU A 244 1.07 -3.76 -18.49
C GLU A 244 1.50 -5.12 -17.94
N GLN A 245 2.74 -5.51 -18.15
CA GLN A 245 3.33 -6.72 -17.58
C GLN A 245 3.28 -6.69 -16.04
N ALA A 246 3.58 -5.53 -15.43
CA ALA A 246 3.51 -5.36 -13.99
C ALA A 246 2.07 -5.49 -13.46
N MET A 247 1.09 -4.95 -14.17
CA MET A 247 -0.33 -5.12 -13.84
C MET A 247 -0.76 -6.60 -13.96
N GLN A 248 -0.39 -7.29 -15.03
CA GLN A 248 -0.67 -8.72 -15.21
C GLN A 248 -0.02 -9.61 -14.13
N MET A 249 1.10 -9.17 -13.57
CA MET A 249 1.77 -9.86 -12.46
C MET A 249 1.14 -9.58 -11.09
N GLY A 250 0.25 -8.60 -10.96
CA GLY A 250 -0.32 -8.17 -9.69
C GLY A 250 0.53 -7.17 -8.91
N LEU A 251 1.56 -6.57 -9.53
CA LEU A 251 2.37 -5.51 -8.93
C LEU A 251 1.70 -4.14 -8.97
N VAL A 252 0.82 -3.91 -9.94
CA VAL A 252 0.15 -2.64 -10.21
C VAL A 252 -1.35 -2.87 -10.24
N ASN A 253 -2.10 -1.99 -9.59
CA ASN A 253 -3.57 -2.09 -9.53
C ASN A 253 -4.23 -1.54 -10.80
N LYS A 254 -3.65 -0.52 -11.42
CA LYS A 254 -4.19 0.11 -12.62
C LYS A 254 -3.09 0.77 -13.45
N VAL A 255 -3.20 0.66 -14.77
CA VAL A 255 -2.40 1.40 -15.74
C VAL A 255 -3.28 2.40 -16.45
N VAL A 256 -2.80 3.63 -16.61
CA VAL A 256 -3.49 4.73 -17.29
C VAL A 256 -2.50 5.51 -18.18
N PRO A 257 -2.97 6.24 -19.19
CA PRO A 257 -2.13 7.20 -19.90
C PRO A 257 -1.45 8.16 -18.94
N LEU A 258 -0.18 8.52 -19.19
CA LEU A 258 0.60 9.41 -18.33
C LEU A 258 -0.16 10.71 -18.01
N SER A 259 -0.86 11.28 -18.99
CA SER A 259 -1.65 12.51 -18.80
C SER A 259 -2.84 12.38 -17.85
N GLN A 260 -3.26 11.16 -17.51
CA GLN A 260 -4.38 10.88 -16.61
C GLN A 260 -3.92 10.35 -15.25
N LEU A 261 -2.62 10.18 -15.03
CA LEU A 261 -2.07 9.50 -13.86
C LEU A 261 -2.46 10.20 -12.54
N GLU A 262 -2.27 11.51 -12.46
CA GLU A 262 -2.60 12.27 -11.24
C GLU A 262 -4.11 12.32 -11.00
N GLU A 263 -4.91 12.53 -12.05
CA GLU A 263 -6.36 12.52 -11.96
C GLU A 263 -6.88 11.20 -11.40
N GLU A 264 -6.46 10.07 -11.99
CA GLU A 264 -6.91 8.75 -11.57
C GLU A 264 -6.49 8.40 -10.14
N THR A 265 -5.24 8.74 -9.78
CA THR A 265 -4.73 8.54 -8.41
C THR A 265 -5.54 9.35 -7.40
N THR A 266 -5.85 10.61 -7.72
CA THR A 266 -6.66 11.49 -6.87
C THR A 266 -8.09 10.96 -6.72
N VAL A 267 -8.70 10.46 -7.80
CA VAL A 267 -10.01 9.79 -7.76
C VAL A 267 -10.02 8.62 -6.79
N TRP A 268 -9.02 7.73 -6.83
CA TRP A 268 -8.91 6.61 -5.91
C TRP A 268 -8.75 7.07 -4.45
N CYS A 269 -7.96 8.12 -4.21
CA CYS A 269 -7.85 8.71 -2.88
C CYS A 269 -9.19 9.26 -2.39
N ARG A 270 -9.93 9.99 -3.24
CA ARG A 270 -11.28 10.50 -2.93
C ARG A 270 -12.27 9.39 -2.60
N GLU A 271 -12.17 8.25 -3.27
CA GLU A 271 -12.98 7.07 -2.96
C GLU A 271 -12.63 6.47 -1.59
N MET A 272 -11.34 6.38 -1.27
CA MET A 272 -10.87 5.87 0.02
C MET A 272 -11.30 6.75 1.18
N VAL A 273 -11.17 8.07 1.08
CA VAL A 273 -11.51 8.99 2.18
C VAL A 273 -13.02 9.10 2.45
N ARG A 274 -13.87 8.54 1.60
CA ARG A 274 -15.30 8.36 1.86
C ARG A 274 -15.61 7.19 2.76
N ASN A 275 -14.67 6.26 2.94
CA ASN A 275 -14.84 5.10 3.79
C ASN A 275 -14.45 5.41 5.24
N SER A 276 -14.91 4.58 6.17
CA SER A 276 -14.59 4.74 7.59
C SER A 276 -13.07 4.69 7.82
N PRO A 277 -12.46 5.74 8.39
CA PRO A 277 -11.01 5.77 8.63
C PRO A 277 -10.59 4.67 9.63
N THR A 278 -11.41 4.37 10.63
CA THR A 278 -11.13 3.29 11.58
C THR A 278 -11.17 1.92 10.90
N ALA A 279 -12.16 1.67 10.02
CA ALA A 279 -12.24 0.42 9.27
C ALA A 279 -11.03 0.23 8.37
N LEU A 280 -10.62 1.26 7.61
CA LEU A 280 -9.44 1.20 6.74
C LEU A 280 -8.16 0.92 7.54
N ARG A 281 -7.98 1.57 8.68
CA ARG A 281 -6.86 1.33 9.61
C ARG A 281 -6.81 -0.14 10.05
N MET A 282 -7.94 -0.66 10.54
CA MET A 282 -8.02 -2.03 11.05
C MET A 282 -7.80 -3.07 9.95
N ILE A 283 -8.36 -2.85 8.76
CA ILE A 283 -8.20 -3.74 7.60
C ILE A 283 -6.72 -3.77 7.17
N LYS A 284 -6.08 -2.61 7.03
CA LYS A 284 -4.65 -2.54 6.66
C LYS A 284 -3.78 -3.27 7.69
N ALA A 285 -3.97 -3.01 8.98
CA ALA A 285 -3.22 -3.67 10.04
C ALA A 285 -3.44 -5.20 10.04
N ALA A 286 -4.68 -5.65 9.83
CA ALA A 286 -5.01 -7.08 9.76
C ALA A 286 -4.38 -7.77 8.54
N MET A 287 -4.41 -7.14 7.35
CA MET A 287 -3.79 -7.68 6.14
C MET A 287 -2.26 -7.78 6.28
N ASN A 288 -1.62 -6.81 6.94
CA ASN A 288 -0.17 -6.81 7.14
C ASN A 288 0.28 -7.72 8.30
N ALA A 289 -0.58 -8.01 9.27
CA ALA A 289 -0.21 -8.73 10.50
C ALA A 289 0.42 -10.09 10.24
N GLN A 290 -0.10 -10.84 9.26
CA GLN A 290 0.43 -12.16 8.93
C GLN A 290 1.88 -12.09 8.40
N GLU A 291 2.20 -11.06 7.63
CA GLU A 291 3.52 -10.88 7.03
C GLU A 291 4.53 -10.35 8.03
N ASP A 292 4.10 -9.42 8.87
CA ASP A 292 4.94 -8.75 9.85
C ASP A 292 5.07 -9.57 11.16
N GLY A 293 4.40 -10.72 11.24
CA GLY A 293 4.49 -11.66 12.36
C GLY A 293 4.11 -11.03 13.70
N ALA A 294 4.88 -11.26 14.74
CA ALA A 294 4.60 -10.71 16.08
C ALA A 294 4.53 -9.18 16.10
N ALA A 295 5.30 -8.49 15.26
CA ALA A 295 5.24 -7.03 15.15
C ALA A 295 3.93 -6.55 14.51
N GLY A 296 3.38 -7.28 13.55
CA GLY A 296 2.06 -7.00 12.96
C GLY A 296 0.91 -7.25 13.94
N ILE A 297 1.00 -8.32 14.74
CA ILE A 297 0.04 -8.59 15.82
C ILE A 297 0.09 -7.49 16.88
N GLN A 298 1.28 -7.00 17.25
CA GLN A 298 1.46 -5.88 18.17
C GLN A 298 0.77 -4.60 17.66
N GLU A 299 0.90 -4.30 16.37
CA GLU A 299 0.25 -3.13 15.75
C GLU A 299 -1.30 -3.28 15.80
N LEU A 300 -1.81 -4.43 15.38
CA LEU A 300 -3.24 -4.73 15.40
C LEU A 300 -3.79 -4.70 16.84
N GLY A 301 -3.06 -5.27 17.79
CA GLY A 301 -3.40 -5.25 19.21
C GLY A 301 -3.45 -3.83 19.78
N GLY A 302 -2.51 -2.97 19.40
CA GLY A 302 -2.49 -1.56 19.76
C GLY A 302 -3.76 -0.82 19.29
N HIS A 303 -4.18 -1.05 18.04
CA HIS A 303 -5.41 -0.49 17.51
C HIS A 303 -6.66 -1.02 18.26
N ALA A 304 -6.71 -2.31 18.56
CA ALA A 304 -7.80 -2.90 19.36
C ALA A 304 -7.85 -2.30 20.76
N THR A 305 -6.71 -2.09 21.41
CA THR A 305 -6.61 -1.43 22.72
C THR A 305 -7.18 0.00 22.68
N MET A 306 -6.86 0.76 21.62
CA MET A 306 -7.43 2.12 21.46
C MET A 306 -8.96 2.08 21.34
N LEU A 307 -9.52 1.12 20.57
CA LEU A 307 -10.95 0.95 20.44
C LEU A 307 -11.58 0.56 21.78
N PHE A 308 -10.93 -0.33 22.54
CA PHE A 308 -11.39 -0.73 23.87
C PHE A 308 -11.44 0.44 24.84
N TYR A 309 -10.46 1.35 24.83
CA TYR A 309 -10.46 2.54 25.69
C TYR A 309 -11.65 3.49 25.43
N HIS A 310 -12.24 3.44 24.24
CA HIS A 310 -13.46 4.20 23.91
C HIS A 310 -14.75 3.45 24.24
N SER A 311 -14.67 2.22 24.76
CA SER A 311 -15.84 1.44 25.16
C SER A 311 -16.33 1.80 26.55
N GLU A 312 -17.58 1.45 26.84
CA GLU A 312 -18.14 1.57 28.19
C GLU A 312 -17.42 0.69 29.22
N GLU A 313 -16.95 -0.50 28.80
CA GLU A 313 -16.17 -1.40 29.67
C GLU A 313 -14.83 -0.78 30.04
N GLY A 314 -14.12 -0.18 29.05
CA GLY A 314 -12.87 0.53 29.31
C GLY A 314 -13.05 1.72 30.24
N SER A 315 -14.17 2.43 30.12
CA SER A 315 -14.54 3.55 30.99
C SER A 315 -14.85 3.08 32.42
N GLU A 316 -15.60 1.98 32.59
CA GLU A 316 -15.89 1.40 33.89
C GLU A 316 -14.62 0.99 34.65
N GLY A 317 -13.73 0.27 34.00
CA GLY A 317 -12.47 -0.17 34.61
C GLY A 317 -11.64 1.00 35.11
N ARG A 318 -11.50 2.05 34.29
CA ARG A 318 -10.79 3.28 34.66
C ARG A 318 -11.47 3.99 35.84
N GLN A 319 -12.78 4.17 35.78
CA GLN A 319 -13.54 4.88 36.82
C GLN A 319 -13.45 4.15 38.16
N ALA A 320 -13.69 2.84 38.16
CA ALA A 320 -13.58 2.00 39.35
C ALA A 320 -12.20 2.12 40.03
N TYR A 321 -11.12 2.10 39.21
CA TYR A 321 -9.78 2.28 39.72
C TYR A 321 -9.55 3.65 40.38
N LEU A 322 -10.03 4.73 39.75
CA LEU A 322 -9.90 6.09 40.32
C LEU A 322 -10.72 6.27 41.62
N GLU A 323 -11.91 5.66 41.67
CA GLU A 323 -12.80 5.69 42.82
C GLU A 323 -12.42 4.68 43.93
N LYS A 324 -11.37 3.87 43.70
CA LYS A 324 -10.88 2.81 44.60
C LYS A 324 -11.96 1.81 44.98
N ARG A 325 -12.85 1.47 44.05
CA ARG A 325 -13.88 0.44 44.17
C ARG A 325 -13.64 -0.71 43.23
N LEU A 326 -14.32 -1.82 43.42
CA LEU A 326 -14.34 -2.90 42.45
C LEU A 326 -15.15 -2.49 41.22
N PRO A 327 -14.70 -2.83 39.99
CA PRO A 327 -15.46 -2.59 38.78
C PRO A 327 -16.70 -3.49 38.73
N ASP A 328 -17.80 -2.95 38.23
CA ASP A 328 -19.05 -3.69 38.05
C ASP A 328 -19.17 -4.16 36.58
N TRP A 329 -18.73 -5.37 36.33
CA TRP A 329 -18.81 -6.02 35.01
C TRP A 329 -20.18 -6.67 34.74
N SER A 330 -21.11 -6.73 35.72
CA SER A 330 -22.40 -7.39 35.56
C SER A 330 -23.35 -6.68 34.60
N LYS A 331 -23.13 -5.38 34.41
CA LYS A 331 -23.90 -4.53 33.49
C LYS A 331 -23.55 -4.73 32.02
N PHE A 332 -22.45 -5.44 31.73
CA PHE A 332 -22.03 -5.71 30.36
C PHE A 332 -22.39 -7.13 29.92
N LYS A 333 -22.96 -7.24 28.72
CA LYS A 333 -23.31 -8.55 28.17
C LYS A 333 -22.00 -9.28 27.76
N ARG A 334 -21.87 -10.54 28.22
CA ARG A 334 -20.84 -11.42 27.72
C ARG A 334 -21.27 -11.94 26.35
N LEU A 335 -20.71 -11.34 25.30
CA LEU A 335 -21.00 -11.73 23.93
C LEU A 335 -20.22 -13.01 23.58
N PRO A 336 -20.75 -13.86 22.63
CA PRO A 336 -20.07 -15.05 22.17
C PRO A 336 -18.79 -14.70 21.41
#